data_a813aafe64dc5e3331f42c080008d0de
#
_entry.id   a813aafe64dc5e3331f42c080008d0de
#
_cell.length_a   1.000
_cell.length_b   1.000
_cell.length_c   1.000
_cell.angle_alpha   90.00
_cell.angle_beta   90.00
_cell.angle_gamma   90.00
#
_symmetry.space_group_name_H-M   'P 1'
#
loop_
_entity.id
_entity.type
_entity.pdbx_description
1 polymer ?
#
loop_
_entity_poly.entity_id
_entity_poly.type
_entity_poly.pdbx_seq_one_letter_code
_entity_poly.pdbx_strand_id
1 'polypeptide(L)'
;IRGNVSPLIGQPTFYEVHEFYPGTSIADQNAVKWNLYAMENGRLRLLDGGPTKFGKRVSFEFPQKWYGESLLIEAYVHTAERKAPPGLIIRPVQGPKKVTTLTIKDGNENTITKPPKYGEHITAIVTTENMVGDEVELEIWERDTLFSNSGHDANSNTLLWNRKFTISDRNGILKQKILLDTGMMAKANRTFDGFEHEYYLVVKSQNRRTHGTQTVNVS
;
A
#
# COMPACT_ATOMS: atom_id res chain seq x y z
N ILE A 1 -24.68 13.73 -12.15
CA ILE A 1 -23.58 13.62 -11.18
C ILE A 1 -22.27 13.92 -11.89
N ARG A 2 -21.36 14.65 -11.21
CA ARG A 2 -19.97 14.89 -11.64
C ARG A 2 -19.03 14.31 -10.61
N GLY A 3 -17.94 13.69 -11.05
CA GLY A 3 -16.89 13.11 -10.21
C GLY A 3 -15.93 12.27 -11.02
N ASN A 4 -14.85 11.78 -10.39
CA ASN A 4 -13.87 10.93 -11.06
C ASN A 4 -14.44 9.52 -11.28
N VAL A 5 -14.46 9.06 -12.54
CA VAL A 5 -14.94 7.71 -12.91
C VAL A 5 -13.91 6.61 -12.63
N SER A 6 -12.66 6.98 -12.35
CA SER A 6 -11.59 6.06 -11.99
C SER A 6 -10.92 6.52 -10.67
N PRO A 7 -11.67 6.53 -9.54
CA PRO A 7 -11.14 6.99 -8.26
C PRO A 7 -10.00 6.10 -7.78
N LEU A 8 -9.03 6.68 -7.09
CA LEU A 8 -7.93 5.92 -6.48
C LEU A 8 -8.41 5.20 -5.22
N ILE A 9 -8.03 3.93 -5.09
CA ILE A 9 -8.23 3.13 -3.88
C ILE A 9 -7.57 3.83 -2.68
N GLY A 10 -8.27 3.84 -1.53
CA GLY A 10 -7.75 4.41 -0.27
C GLY A 10 -7.64 5.93 -0.26
N GLN A 11 -8.23 6.62 -1.25
CA GLN A 11 -8.23 8.08 -1.30
C GLN A 11 -9.65 8.64 -1.37
N PRO A 12 -9.98 9.67 -0.59
CA PRO A 12 -11.26 10.35 -0.68
C PRO A 12 -11.46 10.99 -2.06
N THR A 13 -12.54 10.64 -2.73
CA THR A 13 -12.93 11.21 -4.02
C THR A 13 -14.28 11.89 -3.89
N PHE A 14 -14.38 13.13 -4.36
CA PHE A 14 -15.58 13.93 -4.26
C PHE A 14 -16.50 13.71 -5.47
N TYR A 15 -17.80 13.67 -5.18
CA TYR A 15 -18.89 13.63 -6.15
C TYR A 15 -19.91 14.69 -5.82
N GLU A 16 -20.52 15.29 -6.86
CA GLU A 16 -21.48 16.36 -6.71
C GLU A 16 -22.65 16.23 -7.70
N VAL A 17 -23.82 16.71 -7.29
CA VAL A 17 -24.92 16.92 -8.21
C VAL A 17 -24.64 18.19 -8.98
N HIS A 18 -24.32 18.04 -10.27
CA HIS A 18 -23.97 19.16 -11.14
C HIS A 18 -25.20 19.92 -11.58
N GLU A 19 -26.29 19.20 -11.86
CA GLU A 19 -27.53 19.77 -12.37
C GLU A 19 -28.72 19.02 -11.80
N PHE A 20 -29.78 19.73 -11.50
CA PHE A 20 -31.07 19.17 -11.08
C PHE A 20 -32.07 19.25 -12.22
N TYR A 21 -33.05 18.36 -12.21
CA TYR A 21 -34.16 18.44 -13.14
C TYR A 21 -34.90 19.79 -13.00
N PRO A 22 -35.43 20.33 -14.11
CA PRO A 22 -36.23 21.55 -14.06
C PRO A 22 -37.37 21.42 -13.07
N GLY A 23 -37.57 22.45 -12.26
CA GLY A 23 -38.63 22.47 -11.22
C GLY A 23 -38.27 21.84 -9.90
N THR A 24 -37.03 21.28 -9.71
CA THR A 24 -36.58 20.78 -8.40
C THR A 24 -36.52 21.92 -7.39
N SER A 25 -37.29 21.80 -6.30
CA SER A 25 -37.35 22.81 -5.24
C SER A 25 -36.01 22.92 -4.50
N ILE A 26 -35.76 24.09 -3.86
CA ILE A 26 -34.57 24.29 -3.01
C ILE A 26 -34.54 23.28 -1.85
N ALA A 27 -35.72 22.95 -1.29
CA ALA A 27 -35.84 21.96 -0.23
C ALA A 27 -35.35 20.58 -0.71
N ASP A 28 -35.80 20.16 -1.91
CA ASP A 28 -35.37 18.91 -2.52
C ASP A 28 -33.89 18.90 -2.85
N GLN A 29 -33.36 20.00 -3.37
CA GLN A 29 -31.92 20.13 -3.64
C GLN A 29 -31.06 19.97 -2.40
N ASN A 30 -31.58 20.31 -1.23
CA ASN A 30 -30.89 20.14 0.06
C ASN A 30 -31.13 18.75 0.69
N ALA A 31 -32.11 18.00 0.19
CA ALA A 31 -32.48 16.67 0.70
C ALA A 31 -31.86 15.51 -0.11
N VAL A 32 -30.81 15.79 -0.91
CA VAL A 32 -30.12 14.77 -1.72
C VAL A 32 -29.55 13.66 -0.86
N LYS A 33 -29.79 12.44 -1.26
CA LYS A 33 -29.31 11.19 -0.69
C LYS A 33 -28.40 10.50 -1.70
N TRP A 34 -27.43 9.75 -1.22
CA TRP A 34 -26.47 9.04 -2.08
C TRP A 34 -26.45 7.56 -1.76
N ASN A 35 -26.56 6.74 -2.79
CA ASN A 35 -26.36 5.30 -2.73
C ASN A 35 -25.11 4.90 -3.52
N LEU A 36 -24.49 3.82 -3.06
CA LEU A 36 -23.42 3.12 -3.75
C LEU A 36 -23.87 1.68 -4.00
N TYR A 37 -23.75 1.20 -5.24
CA TYR A 37 -24.10 -0.17 -5.62
C TYR A 37 -22.90 -0.86 -6.25
N ALA A 38 -22.72 -2.14 -5.93
CA ALA A 38 -21.87 -3.03 -6.71
C ALA A 38 -22.67 -3.60 -7.90
N MET A 39 -22.02 -3.70 -9.05
CA MET A 39 -22.56 -4.33 -10.25
C MET A 39 -22.08 -5.78 -10.31
N GLU A 40 -22.90 -6.73 -9.84
CA GLU A 40 -22.56 -8.15 -9.77
C GLU A 40 -23.46 -8.96 -10.72
N ASN A 41 -22.88 -9.62 -11.71
CA ASN A 41 -23.62 -10.45 -12.68
C ASN A 41 -24.79 -9.72 -13.34
N GLY A 42 -24.62 -8.46 -13.70
CA GLY A 42 -25.66 -7.63 -14.31
C GLY A 42 -26.76 -7.16 -13.34
N ARG A 43 -26.60 -7.39 -12.02
CA ARG A 43 -27.50 -6.92 -10.97
C ARG A 43 -26.82 -5.88 -10.08
N LEU A 44 -27.62 -4.95 -9.59
CA LEU A 44 -27.17 -3.93 -8.64
C LEU A 44 -27.44 -4.41 -7.21
N ARG A 45 -26.38 -4.53 -6.43
CA ARG A 45 -26.45 -4.80 -5.00
C ARG A 45 -26.12 -3.54 -4.23
N LEU A 46 -27.07 -3.03 -3.45
CA LEU A 46 -26.88 -1.88 -2.59
C LEU A 46 -25.79 -2.17 -1.55
N LEU A 47 -24.84 -1.25 -1.40
CA LEU A 47 -23.80 -1.32 -0.39
C LEU A 47 -24.24 -0.52 0.85
N ASP A 48 -23.72 -0.94 2.02
CA ASP A 48 -23.93 -0.29 3.32
C ASP A 48 -25.41 -0.14 3.75
N GLY A 49 -26.32 -0.91 3.14
CA GLY A 49 -27.72 -1.00 3.57
C GLY A 49 -28.58 0.22 3.27
N GLY A 50 -28.08 1.24 2.55
CA GLY A 50 -28.86 2.43 2.21
C GLY A 50 -28.03 3.71 2.11
N PRO A 51 -28.68 4.87 2.03
CA PRO A 51 -27.97 6.13 1.91
C PRO A 51 -27.22 6.47 3.19
N THR A 52 -25.88 6.50 3.09
CA THR A 52 -24.99 6.86 4.20
C THR A 52 -24.48 8.30 4.08
N LYS A 53 -24.76 8.96 2.95
CA LYS A 53 -24.29 10.29 2.64
C LYS A 53 -25.41 11.19 2.14
N PHE A 54 -25.35 12.47 2.50
CA PHE A 54 -26.41 13.45 2.25
C PHE A 54 -25.83 14.78 1.77
N GLY A 55 -26.62 15.54 1.01
CA GLY A 55 -26.28 16.85 0.50
C GLY A 55 -25.81 16.84 -0.95
N LYS A 56 -25.58 18.02 -1.51
CA LYS A 56 -25.23 18.23 -2.92
C LYS A 56 -23.86 17.70 -3.30
N ARG A 57 -22.93 17.62 -2.34
CA ARG A 57 -21.56 17.16 -2.53
C ARG A 57 -21.15 16.23 -1.40
N VAL A 58 -20.57 15.09 -1.77
CA VAL A 58 -20.12 14.06 -0.84
C VAL A 58 -18.74 13.52 -1.25
N SER A 59 -18.06 12.84 -0.33
CA SER A 59 -16.85 12.08 -0.64
C SER A 59 -17.09 10.60 -0.42
N PHE A 60 -16.51 9.76 -1.28
CA PHE A 60 -16.39 8.33 -1.08
C PHE A 60 -14.92 7.94 -1.06
N GLU A 61 -14.58 6.95 -0.23
CA GLU A 61 -13.30 6.28 -0.21
C GLU A 61 -13.54 4.80 -0.55
N PHE A 62 -12.77 4.28 -1.50
CA PHE A 62 -12.95 2.93 -2.01
C PHE A 62 -11.85 2.02 -1.47
N PRO A 63 -12.17 1.01 -0.64
CA PRO A 63 -11.20 0.05 -0.16
C PRO A 63 -10.72 -0.89 -1.28
N GLN A 64 -9.58 -1.56 -1.06
CA GLN A 64 -8.91 -2.45 -2.02
C GLN A 64 -9.83 -3.51 -2.65
N LYS A 65 -10.84 -3.99 -1.91
CA LYS A 65 -11.81 -4.99 -2.43
C LYS A 65 -12.60 -4.53 -3.66
N TRP A 66 -12.65 -3.22 -3.93
CA TRP A 66 -13.36 -2.64 -5.08
C TRP A 66 -12.43 -2.32 -6.27
N TYR A 67 -11.16 -2.69 -6.18
CA TYR A 67 -10.24 -2.51 -7.29
C TYR A 67 -10.74 -3.20 -8.56
N GLY A 68 -10.89 -2.44 -9.65
CA GLY A 68 -11.34 -2.93 -10.96
C GLY A 68 -12.83 -3.28 -11.05
N GLU A 69 -13.57 -3.25 -9.94
CA GLU A 69 -15.00 -3.53 -9.93
C GLU A 69 -15.81 -2.36 -10.48
N SER A 70 -16.92 -2.67 -11.16
CA SER A 70 -17.85 -1.65 -11.60
C SER A 70 -18.85 -1.33 -10.49
N LEU A 71 -18.89 -0.06 -10.09
CA LEU A 71 -19.81 0.45 -9.08
C LEU A 71 -20.69 1.52 -9.70
N LEU A 72 -21.94 1.65 -9.20
CA LEU A 72 -22.85 2.73 -9.54
C LEU A 72 -22.99 3.67 -8.34
N ILE A 73 -22.66 4.94 -8.53
CA ILE A 73 -22.99 6.02 -7.58
C ILE A 73 -24.27 6.68 -8.06
N GLU A 74 -25.24 6.82 -7.20
CA GLU A 74 -26.52 7.44 -7.49
C GLU A 74 -26.85 8.50 -6.45
N ALA A 75 -27.25 9.69 -6.93
CA ALA A 75 -27.81 10.77 -6.13
C ALA A 75 -29.32 10.88 -6.41
N TYR A 76 -30.14 10.92 -5.39
CA TYR A 76 -31.60 11.00 -5.52
C TYR A 76 -32.21 11.75 -4.33
N VAL A 77 -33.45 12.21 -4.50
CA VAL A 77 -34.19 12.87 -3.42
C VAL A 77 -35.26 11.94 -2.86
N HIS A 78 -36.15 11.45 -3.69
CA HIS A 78 -37.31 10.63 -3.27
C HIS A 78 -37.02 9.14 -3.46
N THR A 79 -36.87 8.68 -4.69
CA THR A 79 -36.72 7.27 -5.03
C THR A 79 -35.49 7.07 -5.92
N ALA A 80 -34.66 6.09 -5.56
CA ALA A 80 -33.51 5.69 -6.33
C ALA A 80 -33.93 4.98 -7.62
N GLU A 81 -33.38 5.41 -8.79
CA GLU A 81 -33.72 4.84 -10.10
C GLU A 81 -32.88 3.61 -10.45
N ARG A 82 -31.73 3.45 -9.80
CA ARG A 82 -30.78 2.33 -9.96
C ARG A 82 -30.31 2.17 -11.41
N LYS A 83 -29.97 3.26 -12.07
CA LYS A 83 -29.49 3.28 -13.46
C LYS A 83 -28.48 4.40 -13.72
N ALA A 84 -27.76 4.28 -14.79
CA ALA A 84 -26.91 5.33 -15.35
C ALA A 84 -27.36 5.67 -16.78
N PRO A 85 -27.47 6.96 -17.16
CA PRO A 85 -27.70 8.09 -16.29
C PRO A 85 -29.07 8.01 -15.59
N PRO A 86 -29.35 8.74 -14.49
CA PRO A 86 -28.59 9.86 -13.92
C PRO A 86 -27.45 9.45 -12.98
N GLY A 87 -27.36 8.19 -12.57
CA GLY A 87 -26.24 7.68 -11.80
C GLY A 87 -24.91 7.69 -12.59
N LEU A 88 -23.81 7.55 -11.89
CA LEU A 88 -22.46 7.53 -12.46
C LEU A 88 -21.83 6.17 -12.24
N ILE A 89 -21.45 5.49 -13.33
CA ILE A 89 -20.65 4.26 -13.24
C ILE A 89 -19.19 4.65 -13.03
N ILE A 90 -18.58 4.05 -12.01
CA ILE A 90 -17.18 4.24 -11.67
C ILE A 90 -16.47 2.89 -11.62
N ARG A 91 -15.14 2.93 -11.80
CA ARG A 91 -14.27 1.76 -11.61
C ARG A 91 -13.04 2.19 -10.83
N PRO A 92 -12.97 1.88 -9.52
CA PRO A 92 -11.80 2.22 -8.71
C PRO A 92 -10.53 1.57 -9.24
N VAL A 93 -9.44 2.35 -9.25
CA VAL A 93 -8.12 1.94 -9.76
C VAL A 93 -7.07 2.05 -8.68
N GLN A 94 -6.02 1.24 -8.79
CA GLN A 94 -4.86 1.37 -7.90
C GLN A 94 -4.05 2.62 -8.25
N GLY A 95 -3.55 3.27 -7.22
CA GLY A 95 -2.54 4.30 -7.36
C GLY A 95 -1.16 3.73 -7.72
N PRO A 96 -0.13 4.59 -7.84
CA PRO A 96 1.22 4.16 -8.10
C PRO A 96 1.71 3.18 -7.01
N LYS A 97 2.32 2.08 -7.43
CA LYS A 97 2.95 1.11 -6.53
C LYS A 97 4.19 1.72 -5.89
N LYS A 98 4.30 1.63 -4.57
CA LYS A 98 5.40 2.25 -3.83
C LYS A 98 5.77 1.43 -2.60
N VAL A 99 7.06 1.25 -2.37
CA VAL A 99 7.63 0.87 -1.06
C VAL A 99 7.81 2.16 -0.27
N THR A 100 7.15 2.27 0.88
CA THR A 100 7.14 3.50 1.70
C THR A 100 8.17 3.48 2.81
N THR A 101 8.32 2.34 3.50
CA THR A 101 9.32 2.18 4.56
C THR A 101 9.97 0.81 4.53
N LEU A 102 11.24 0.76 4.91
CA LEU A 102 12.02 -0.43 5.17
C LEU A 102 12.65 -0.28 6.54
N THR A 103 12.35 -1.19 7.46
CA THR A 103 12.81 -1.11 8.85
C THR A 103 13.32 -2.46 9.33
N ILE A 104 14.44 -2.47 10.05
CA ILE A 104 14.94 -3.65 10.76
C ILE A 104 14.62 -3.49 12.25
N LYS A 105 14.06 -4.52 12.83
CA LYS A 105 13.75 -4.65 14.25
C LYS A 105 14.45 -5.89 14.83
N ASP A 106 14.48 -6.01 16.15
CA ASP A 106 14.93 -7.26 16.80
C ASP A 106 13.96 -8.42 16.50
N GLY A 107 14.32 -9.62 16.93
CA GLY A 107 13.49 -10.82 16.71
C GLY A 107 12.11 -10.79 17.38
N ASN A 108 11.81 -9.79 18.20
CA ASN A 108 10.54 -9.54 18.88
C ASN A 108 9.85 -8.25 18.38
N GLU A 109 10.29 -7.71 17.26
CA GLU A 109 9.80 -6.47 16.63
C GLU A 109 10.03 -5.18 17.43
N ASN A 110 10.92 -5.19 18.42
CA ASN A 110 11.30 -3.98 19.14
C ASN A 110 12.40 -3.21 18.39
N THR A 111 12.57 -1.94 18.73
CA THR A 111 13.68 -1.15 18.23
C THR A 111 15.01 -1.72 18.73
N ILE A 112 15.94 -1.94 17.82
CA ILE A 112 17.28 -2.42 18.13
C ILE A 112 18.02 -1.35 18.90
N THR A 113 18.40 -1.66 20.14
CA THR A 113 19.16 -0.77 21.03
C THR A 113 20.59 -1.26 21.26
N LYS A 114 20.88 -2.51 20.89
CA LYS A 114 22.20 -3.13 20.94
C LYS A 114 22.40 -3.93 19.66
N PRO A 115 23.61 -3.99 19.11
CA PRO A 115 23.89 -4.82 17.93
C PRO A 115 23.42 -6.27 18.16
N PRO A 116 22.57 -6.83 17.28
CA PRO A 116 22.22 -8.24 17.32
C PRO A 116 23.44 -9.09 16.98
N LYS A 117 23.48 -10.30 17.53
CA LYS A 117 24.57 -11.26 17.32
C LYS A 117 24.19 -12.30 16.27
N TYR A 118 25.20 -12.91 15.66
CA TYR A 118 24.99 -14.10 14.87
C TYR A 118 24.38 -15.21 15.73
N GLY A 119 23.39 -15.91 15.18
CA GLY A 119 22.51 -16.85 15.90
C GLY A 119 21.21 -16.21 16.43
N GLU A 120 21.12 -14.90 16.47
CA GLU A 120 19.88 -14.19 16.82
C GLU A 120 19.01 -13.91 15.60
N HIS A 121 17.77 -13.51 15.84
CA HIS A 121 16.83 -13.12 14.79
C HIS A 121 16.68 -11.61 14.72
N ILE A 122 16.53 -11.13 13.50
CA ILE A 122 16.01 -9.80 13.20
C ILE A 122 14.66 -9.93 12.49
N THR A 123 13.87 -8.87 12.51
CA THR A 123 12.62 -8.78 11.75
C THR A 123 12.73 -7.64 10.74
N ALA A 124 12.65 -7.98 9.46
CA ALA A 124 12.51 -7.02 8.39
C ALA A 124 11.04 -6.64 8.24
N ILE A 125 10.73 -5.35 8.25
CA ILE A 125 9.38 -4.81 8.06
C ILE A 125 9.40 -3.91 6.83
N VAL A 126 8.57 -4.26 5.86
CA VAL A 126 8.37 -3.52 4.61
C VAL A 126 6.95 -2.99 4.59
N THR A 127 6.78 -1.68 4.45
CA THR A 127 5.45 -1.08 4.24
C THR A 127 5.34 -0.60 2.80
N THR A 128 4.20 -0.88 2.20
CA THR A 128 3.96 -0.56 0.79
C THR A 128 2.60 0.09 0.59
N GLU A 129 2.47 0.83 -0.50
CA GLU A 129 1.20 1.36 -1.01
C GLU A 129 0.87 0.69 -2.35
N ASN A 130 -0.39 0.27 -2.51
CA ASN A 130 -0.92 -0.32 -3.76
C ASN A 130 -0.17 -1.56 -4.26
N MET A 131 0.44 -2.35 -3.35
CA MET A 131 1.22 -3.55 -3.71
C MET A 131 0.68 -4.85 -3.10
N VAL A 132 -0.53 -4.83 -2.53
CA VAL A 132 -1.19 -6.06 -2.03
C VAL A 132 -1.38 -7.05 -3.18
N GLY A 133 -0.92 -8.28 -3.00
CA GLY A 133 -0.89 -9.32 -4.04
C GLY A 133 0.37 -9.33 -4.92
N ASP A 134 1.23 -8.31 -4.81
CA ASP A 134 2.48 -8.29 -5.58
C ASP A 134 3.54 -9.20 -4.97
N GLU A 135 4.37 -9.80 -5.83
CA GLU A 135 5.61 -10.46 -5.44
C GLU A 135 6.73 -9.42 -5.34
N VAL A 136 7.47 -9.47 -4.25
CA VAL A 136 8.68 -8.68 -4.01
C VAL A 136 9.82 -9.59 -3.59
N GLU A 137 11.05 -9.22 -3.94
CA GLU A 137 12.25 -9.86 -3.41
C GLU A 137 12.84 -8.98 -2.31
N LEU A 138 12.86 -9.50 -1.08
CA LEU A 138 13.49 -8.87 0.06
C LEU A 138 14.96 -9.31 0.12
N GLU A 139 15.86 -8.34 0.21
CA GLU A 139 17.30 -8.55 0.24
C GLU A 139 17.90 -7.93 1.51
N ILE A 140 18.90 -8.59 2.12
CA ILE A 140 19.77 -8.02 3.14
C ILE A 140 21.14 -7.86 2.52
N TRP A 141 21.64 -6.67 2.61
CA TRP A 141 22.96 -6.26 2.11
C TRP A 141 23.85 -5.80 3.24
N GLU A 142 25.13 -6.06 3.12
CA GLU A 142 26.16 -5.43 3.92
C GLU A 142 26.76 -4.23 3.17
N ARG A 143 27.04 -3.18 3.90
CA ARG A 143 27.73 -2.01 3.39
C ARG A 143 29.23 -2.19 3.54
N ASP A 144 29.92 -2.37 2.41
CA ASP A 144 31.36 -2.69 2.35
C ASP A 144 32.27 -1.46 2.24
N THR A 145 31.74 -0.26 2.31
CA THR A 145 32.56 0.94 2.09
C THR A 145 32.57 1.88 3.29
N LEU A 146 33.75 2.14 3.84
CA LEU A 146 34.04 3.14 4.87
C LEU A 146 33.61 4.58 4.48
N PHE A 147 33.27 4.83 3.21
CA PHE A 147 33.05 6.17 2.67
C PHE A 147 31.77 6.32 1.83
N SER A 148 30.93 5.31 1.69
CA SER A 148 29.71 5.44 0.88
C SER A 148 28.58 6.06 1.71
N ASN A 149 28.25 7.30 1.38
CA ASN A 149 27.06 7.95 1.88
C ASN A 149 25.79 7.24 1.40
N SER A 150 25.06 6.61 2.32
CA SER A 150 23.59 6.32 2.29
C SER A 150 22.95 5.71 1.04
N GLY A 151 23.67 5.32 0.00
CA GLY A 151 23.11 4.73 -1.23
C GLY A 151 23.29 3.21 -1.30
N HIS A 152 22.39 2.52 -2.03
CA HIS A 152 22.60 1.13 -2.41
C HIS A 152 23.49 1.06 -3.65
N ASP A 153 24.65 0.42 -3.53
CA ASP A 153 25.55 0.09 -4.65
C ASP A 153 25.83 -1.41 -4.68
N ALA A 154 25.24 -2.09 -5.66
CA ALA A 154 25.41 -3.54 -5.82
C ALA A 154 26.82 -3.97 -6.26
N ASN A 155 27.67 -3.03 -6.68
CA ASN A 155 29.06 -3.34 -7.08
C ASN A 155 30.04 -3.25 -5.89
N SER A 156 29.71 -2.45 -4.89
CA SER A 156 30.56 -2.22 -3.72
C SER A 156 30.02 -2.84 -2.43
N ASN A 157 28.77 -3.31 -2.43
CA ASN A 157 28.13 -3.91 -1.25
C ASN A 157 27.89 -5.41 -1.46
N THR A 158 27.87 -6.18 -0.39
CA THR A 158 27.72 -7.64 -0.44
C THR A 158 26.28 -8.07 -0.15
N LEU A 159 25.67 -8.83 -1.07
CA LEU A 159 24.38 -9.48 -0.86
C LEU A 159 24.51 -10.67 0.10
N LEU A 160 23.94 -10.56 1.28
CA LEU A 160 24.02 -11.59 2.31
C LEU A 160 22.90 -12.61 2.21
N TRP A 161 21.67 -12.13 2.00
CA TRP A 161 20.46 -12.94 2.00
C TRP A 161 19.41 -12.35 1.08
N ASN A 162 18.62 -13.18 0.41
CA ASN A 162 17.45 -12.76 -0.36
C ASN A 162 16.36 -13.83 -0.39
N ARG A 163 15.12 -13.40 -0.49
CA ARG A 163 13.97 -14.29 -0.67
C ARG A 163 12.78 -13.53 -1.26
N LYS A 164 11.97 -14.24 -2.05
CA LYS A 164 10.73 -13.73 -2.61
C LYS A 164 9.55 -13.94 -1.67
N PHE A 165 8.66 -12.95 -1.63
CA PHE A 165 7.44 -12.94 -0.84
C PHE A 165 6.30 -12.29 -1.59
N THR A 166 5.07 -12.75 -1.35
CA THR A 166 3.87 -12.03 -1.78
C THR A 166 3.37 -11.17 -0.63
N ILE A 167 3.04 -9.90 -0.91
CA ILE A 167 2.46 -8.98 0.07
C ILE A 167 1.00 -9.38 0.25
N SER A 168 0.68 -10.15 1.28
CA SER A 168 -0.66 -10.67 1.55
C SER A 168 -1.44 -9.86 2.60
N ASP A 169 -0.77 -9.05 3.41
CA ASP A 169 -1.41 -8.20 4.39
C ASP A 169 -2.19 -7.07 3.70
N ARG A 170 -3.44 -6.83 4.16
CA ARG A 170 -4.35 -5.85 3.55
C ARG A 170 -3.89 -4.41 3.70
N ASN A 171 -3.01 -4.14 4.65
CA ASN A 171 -2.40 -2.82 4.86
C ASN A 171 -1.10 -2.66 4.07
N GLY A 172 -0.73 -3.63 3.25
CA GLY A 172 0.50 -3.60 2.46
C GLY A 172 1.78 -3.80 3.28
N ILE A 173 1.69 -4.50 4.42
CA ILE A 173 2.82 -4.75 5.31
C ILE A 173 3.35 -6.17 5.10
N LEU A 174 4.65 -6.29 4.86
CA LEU A 174 5.38 -7.55 4.87
C LEU A 174 6.30 -7.55 6.08
N LYS A 175 6.17 -8.58 6.93
CA LYS A 175 7.06 -8.85 8.07
C LYS A 175 7.74 -10.18 7.87
N GLN A 176 9.07 -10.18 7.96
CA GLN A 176 9.87 -11.39 7.82
C GLN A 176 10.89 -11.49 8.94
N LYS A 177 10.76 -12.55 9.73
CA LYS A 177 11.77 -12.93 10.73
C LYS A 177 12.90 -13.67 10.05
N ILE A 178 14.14 -13.23 10.26
CA ILE A 178 15.34 -13.72 9.57
C ILE A 178 16.39 -14.08 10.63
N LEU A 179 16.94 -15.27 10.55
CA LEU A 179 18.06 -15.70 11.38
C LEU A 179 19.35 -15.11 10.81
N LEU A 180 20.13 -14.47 11.65
CA LEU A 180 21.51 -14.05 11.32
C LEU A 180 22.42 -15.28 11.40
N ASP A 181 22.50 -16.01 10.30
CA ASP A 181 23.20 -17.30 10.28
C ASP A 181 24.71 -17.18 9.96
N THR A 182 25.41 -18.30 10.16
CA THR A 182 26.84 -18.39 9.85
C THR A 182 27.16 -18.22 8.37
N GLY A 183 26.20 -18.48 7.46
CA GLY A 183 26.36 -18.22 6.04
C GLY A 183 26.41 -16.74 5.70
N MET A 184 25.56 -15.93 6.37
CA MET A 184 25.61 -14.48 6.28
C MET A 184 26.93 -13.94 6.85
N MET A 185 27.35 -14.43 8.02
CA MET A 185 28.64 -14.11 8.62
C MET A 185 29.82 -14.42 7.68
N ALA A 186 29.81 -15.60 7.06
CA ALA A 186 30.90 -15.99 6.16
C ALA A 186 30.96 -15.13 4.88
N LYS A 187 29.83 -14.61 4.42
CA LYS A 187 29.79 -13.67 3.29
C LYS A 187 30.31 -12.30 3.71
N ALA A 188 29.83 -11.77 4.84
CA ALA A 188 30.26 -10.51 5.41
C ALA A 188 31.76 -10.45 5.69
N ASN A 189 32.33 -11.50 6.29
CA ASN A 189 33.78 -11.60 6.56
C ASN A 189 34.69 -11.66 5.31
N ARG A 190 34.14 -11.68 4.11
CA ARG A 190 34.95 -11.57 2.88
C ARG A 190 35.38 -10.16 2.58
N THR A 191 34.80 -9.19 3.23
CA THR A 191 35.09 -7.77 3.12
C THR A 191 36.03 -7.34 4.23
N PHE A 192 36.83 -6.28 4.01
CA PHE A 192 37.94 -5.89 4.88
C PHE A 192 37.52 -5.03 6.09
N ASP A 193 36.24 -4.91 6.42
CA ASP A 193 35.69 -3.85 7.28
C ASP A 193 35.68 -4.13 8.78
N GLY A 194 36.41 -5.14 9.27
CA GLY A 194 36.60 -5.37 10.71
C GLY A 194 35.52 -6.29 11.32
N PHE A 195 35.24 -6.10 12.65
CA PHE A 195 34.38 -7.01 13.41
C PHE A 195 32.92 -6.59 13.50
N GLU A 196 32.55 -5.43 12.98
CA GLU A 196 31.17 -4.93 12.95
C GLU A 196 30.69 -4.83 11.51
N HIS A 197 29.60 -5.53 11.19
CA HIS A 197 29.01 -5.54 9.87
C HIS A 197 27.77 -4.66 9.81
N GLU A 198 27.67 -3.73 8.87
CA GLU A 198 26.51 -2.84 8.69
C GLU A 198 25.49 -3.44 7.71
N TYR A 199 24.36 -3.89 8.23
CA TYR A 199 23.28 -4.48 7.44
C TYR A 199 22.18 -3.49 7.12
N TYR A 200 21.65 -3.55 5.90
CA TYR A 200 20.50 -2.76 5.47
C TYR A 200 19.58 -3.58 4.56
N LEU A 201 18.33 -3.13 4.43
CA LEU A 201 17.32 -3.78 3.60
C LEU A 201 17.23 -3.16 2.22
N VAL A 202 16.98 -4.01 1.25
CA VAL A 202 16.57 -3.63 -0.11
C VAL A 202 15.35 -4.44 -0.49
N VAL A 203 14.38 -3.81 -1.13
CA VAL A 203 13.25 -4.47 -1.76
C VAL A 203 13.33 -4.26 -3.26
N LYS A 204 13.33 -5.37 -4.00
CA LYS A 204 13.25 -5.38 -5.44
C LYS A 204 11.82 -5.73 -5.87
N SER A 205 11.21 -4.85 -6.65
CA SER A 205 9.87 -5.00 -7.22
C SER A 205 9.88 -4.49 -8.66
N GLN A 206 9.37 -5.27 -9.60
CA GLN A 206 9.18 -4.85 -11.01
C GLN A 206 10.40 -4.12 -11.63
N ASN A 207 11.59 -4.64 -11.51
CA ASN A 207 12.84 -4.01 -11.99
C ASN A 207 13.28 -2.73 -11.27
N ARG A 208 12.65 -2.36 -10.15
CA ARG A 208 13.09 -1.28 -9.26
C ARG A 208 13.61 -1.85 -7.96
N ARG A 209 14.68 -1.25 -7.45
CA ARG A 209 15.19 -1.48 -6.10
C ARG A 209 14.91 -0.26 -5.24
N THR A 210 14.33 -0.50 -4.07
CA THR A 210 14.19 0.52 -3.01
C THR A 210 15.04 0.06 -1.85
N HIS A 211 15.96 0.89 -1.40
CA HIS A 211 16.83 0.61 -0.25
C HIS A 211 16.35 1.35 1.00
N GLY A 212 16.55 0.75 2.15
CA GLY A 212 16.35 1.38 3.45
C GLY A 212 17.50 2.34 3.78
N THR A 213 17.17 3.40 4.48
CA THR A 213 18.19 4.33 5.01
C THR A 213 18.72 3.88 6.39
N GLN A 214 18.01 2.96 7.04
CA GLN A 214 18.42 2.38 8.32
C GLN A 214 19.48 1.32 8.09
N THR A 215 20.60 1.43 8.81
CA THR A 215 21.58 0.36 8.97
C THR A 215 21.53 -0.20 10.38
N VAL A 216 21.95 -1.44 10.53
CA VAL A 216 22.05 -2.13 11.81
C VAL A 216 23.42 -2.80 11.88
N ASN A 217 24.19 -2.45 12.90
CA ASN A 217 25.45 -3.14 13.17
C ASN A 217 25.17 -4.53 13.72
N VAL A 218 25.86 -5.54 13.21
CA VAL A 218 25.78 -6.94 13.62
C VAL A 218 27.15 -7.40 14.07
N SER A 219 27.26 -8.12 15.20
CA SER A 219 28.51 -8.58 15.78
C SER A 219 28.53 -10.10 16.05
#